data_a1d18ef1bcbeeb63d0253e3d91b7cfd2
#
_entry.id   a1d18ef1bcbeeb63d0253e3d91b7cfd2
#
_cell.length_a   1.000
_cell.length_b   1.000
_cell.length_c   1.000
_cell.angle_alpha   90.00
_cell.angle_beta   90.00
_cell.angle_gamma   90.00
#
_symmetry.space_group_name_H-M   'P 1'
#
loop_
_entity.id
_entity.type
_entity.pdbx_description
1 polymer ?
#
loop_
_entity_poly.entity_id
_entity_poly.type
_entity_poly.pdbx_seq_one_letter_code
_entity_poly.pdbx_strand_id
1 'polypeptide(L)'
;KSGDIISPGHIFPLIAWDGGVLTRAGHTEAAVDISRLAGLNDSAVICEIMNDDGTMARVPDLIEFSKKHGIKIGRIVDLISHRRNKDKFIKKSYDSEINLDSGGKFNIKIYESHYDGTEQIVLTKGYVSDGKPVMVRVHVTDYFDNLFGNYGSDDASLHKAIKIIEKENRGVIILIRDTGKSIINNLITNQSNSDNRIQNTSDELRIYGMGAQILSEIGVKKMILLTNTEWKFIGLDAFDIEIIETKFLNTIND
;
A
#
# COMPACT_ATOMS: atom_id res chain seq x y z
N LYS A 1 8.43 11.23 -38.07
CA LYS A 1 9.61 11.81 -38.78
C LYS A 1 9.99 13.11 -38.09
N SER A 2 11.26 13.54 -38.17
CA SER A 2 11.72 14.77 -37.52
C SER A 2 10.96 16.03 -37.99
N GLY A 3 10.36 16.03 -39.16
CA GLY A 3 9.55 17.12 -39.70
C GLY A 3 8.09 17.14 -39.20
N ASP A 4 7.66 16.15 -38.44
CA ASP A 4 6.30 16.08 -37.92
C ASP A 4 6.16 16.86 -36.58
N ILE A 5 7.30 17.28 -36.00
CA ILE A 5 7.38 18.02 -34.74
C ILE A 5 8.09 19.35 -34.96
N ILE A 6 7.48 20.42 -34.52
CA ILE A 6 8.04 21.77 -34.59
C ILE A 6 8.62 22.15 -33.24
N SER A 7 9.87 22.60 -33.24
CA SER A 7 10.55 23.13 -32.04
C SER A 7 11.15 24.50 -32.38
N PRO A 8 10.96 25.54 -31.50
CA PRO A 8 10.20 25.52 -30.25
C PRO A 8 8.68 25.41 -30.45
N GLY A 9 8.00 24.78 -29.49
CA GLY A 9 6.55 24.53 -29.53
C GLY A 9 5.84 24.86 -28.22
N HIS A 10 4.50 24.74 -28.20
CA HIS A 10 3.66 25.05 -27.05
C HIS A 10 3.20 23.80 -26.29
N ILE A 11 3.53 22.60 -26.78
CA ILE A 11 3.21 21.35 -26.10
C ILE A 11 4.48 20.79 -25.48
N PHE A 12 4.44 20.58 -24.16
CA PHE A 12 5.57 20.05 -23.40
C PHE A 12 5.42 18.53 -23.25
N PRO A 13 6.41 17.75 -23.69
CA PRO A 13 6.44 16.33 -23.39
C PRO A 13 6.71 16.12 -21.90
N LEU A 14 5.83 15.36 -21.23
CA LEU A 14 5.97 14.95 -19.85
C LEU A 14 6.16 13.43 -19.80
N ILE A 15 7.01 12.98 -18.90
CA ILE A 15 7.26 11.55 -18.71
C ILE A 15 6.56 11.12 -17.41
N ALA A 16 5.63 10.16 -17.54
CA ALA A 16 4.99 9.55 -16.38
C ALA A 16 5.99 8.67 -15.62
N TRP A 17 5.87 8.64 -14.30
CA TRP A 17 6.68 7.75 -13.49
C TRP A 17 6.29 6.29 -13.71
N ASP A 18 7.30 5.42 -13.69
CA ASP A 18 7.08 3.97 -13.70
C ASP A 18 6.20 3.57 -12.51
N GLY A 19 5.23 2.67 -12.76
CA GLY A 19 4.19 2.33 -11.78
C GLY A 19 2.93 3.21 -11.84
N GLY A 20 2.97 4.35 -12.57
CA GLY A 20 1.79 5.19 -12.83
C GLY A 20 1.23 5.83 -11.56
N VAL A 21 -0.11 5.91 -11.44
CA VAL A 21 -0.78 6.53 -10.28
C VAL A 21 -0.50 5.83 -8.94
N LEU A 22 0.04 4.63 -8.96
CA LEU A 22 0.42 3.90 -7.75
C LEU A 22 1.73 4.38 -7.17
N THR A 23 2.60 4.96 -8.00
CA THR A 23 3.87 5.56 -7.58
C THR A 23 3.72 7.06 -7.35
N ARG A 24 2.96 7.74 -8.21
CA ARG A 24 2.70 9.18 -8.11
C ARG A 24 1.26 9.46 -8.48
N ALA A 25 0.48 10.01 -7.56
CA ALA A 25 -0.93 10.37 -7.76
C ALA A 25 -1.07 11.66 -8.59
N GLY A 26 -0.50 11.66 -9.81
CA GLY A 26 -0.47 12.80 -10.73
C GLY A 26 -1.37 12.59 -11.95
N HIS A 27 -1.76 13.71 -12.61
CA HIS A 27 -2.56 13.66 -13.83
C HIS A 27 -1.81 13.07 -15.02
N THR A 28 -0.48 13.25 -15.08
CA THR A 28 0.38 12.63 -16.11
C THR A 28 0.33 11.12 -16.02
N GLU A 29 0.49 10.59 -14.81
CA GLU A 29 0.42 9.16 -14.53
C GLU A 29 -0.99 8.61 -14.79
N ALA A 30 -2.03 9.35 -14.35
CA ALA A 30 -3.41 8.95 -14.58
C ALA A 30 -3.76 8.85 -16.07
N ALA A 31 -3.28 9.79 -16.87
CA ALA A 31 -3.53 9.81 -18.30
C ALA A 31 -2.90 8.61 -19.02
N VAL A 32 -1.64 8.28 -18.69
CA VAL A 32 -0.95 7.10 -19.22
C VAL A 32 -1.61 5.81 -18.77
N ASP A 33 -1.97 5.71 -17.48
CA ASP A 33 -2.65 4.54 -16.93
C ASP A 33 -4.00 4.28 -17.56
N ILE A 34 -4.80 5.33 -17.79
CA ILE A 34 -6.09 5.20 -18.47
C ILE A 34 -5.91 4.70 -19.91
N SER A 35 -4.92 5.23 -20.64
CA SER A 35 -4.60 4.78 -22.00
C SER A 35 -4.20 3.29 -22.01
N ARG A 36 -3.34 2.90 -21.09
CA ARG A 36 -2.90 1.49 -20.93
C ARG A 36 -4.07 0.58 -20.57
N LEU A 37 -4.92 0.97 -19.62
CA LEU A 37 -6.10 0.20 -19.23
C LEU A 37 -7.14 0.06 -20.35
N ALA A 38 -7.18 1.03 -21.26
CA ALA A 38 -8.01 0.99 -22.47
C ALA A 38 -7.39 0.13 -23.61
N GLY A 39 -6.19 -0.44 -23.42
CA GLY A 39 -5.49 -1.21 -24.44
C GLY A 39 -4.90 -0.35 -25.57
N LEU A 40 -4.68 0.94 -25.30
CA LEU A 40 -4.07 1.91 -26.22
C LEU A 40 -2.57 2.07 -25.91
N ASN A 41 -1.89 2.90 -26.73
CA ASN A 41 -0.51 3.29 -26.46
C ASN A 41 -0.41 4.02 -25.11
N ASP A 42 0.70 3.83 -24.40
CA ASP A 42 1.01 4.44 -23.11
C ASP A 42 1.33 5.94 -23.26
N SER A 43 0.41 6.68 -23.89
CA SER A 43 0.54 8.10 -24.15
C SER A 43 -0.82 8.78 -24.17
N ALA A 44 -0.86 10.04 -23.75
CA ALA A 44 -2.08 10.85 -23.72
C ALA A 44 -1.76 12.33 -23.88
N VAL A 45 -2.78 13.12 -24.21
CA VAL A 45 -2.72 14.58 -24.17
C VAL A 45 -3.55 15.04 -22.97
N ILE A 46 -3.00 15.95 -22.18
CA ILE A 46 -3.68 16.57 -21.05
C ILE A 46 -3.77 18.07 -21.24
N CYS A 47 -4.86 18.65 -20.78
CA CYS A 47 -5.09 20.09 -20.80
C CYS A 47 -5.98 20.49 -19.63
N GLU A 48 -5.62 21.57 -18.95
CA GLU A 48 -6.40 22.13 -17.86
C GLU A 48 -7.69 22.78 -18.42
N ILE A 49 -8.78 22.65 -17.66
CA ILE A 49 -10.05 23.30 -17.98
C ILE A 49 -10.12 24.63 -17.23
N MET A 50 -10.26 25.72 -17.97
CA MET A 50 -10.44 27.06 -17.44
C MET A 50 -11.89 27.49 -17.56
N ASN A 51 -12.36 28.32 -16.62
CA ASN A 51 -13.61 29.03 -16.68
C ASN A 51 -13.51 30.24 -17.65
N ASP A 52 -14.64 30.77 -18.08
CA ASP A 52 -14.71 31.90 -19.02
C ASP A 52 -14.04 33.17 -18.47
N ASP A 53 -13.94 33.30 -17.15
CA ASP A 53 -13.25 34.41 -16.46
C ASP A 53 -11.73 34.23 -16.36
N GLY A 54 -11.18 33.12 -16.88
CA GLY A 54 -9.76 32.76 -16.85
C GLY A 54 -9.30 32.07 -15.57
N THR A 55 -10.17 31.82 -14.61
CA THR A 55 -9.84 31.01 -13.43
C THR A 55 -9.83 29.51 -13.77
N MET A 56 -9.10 28.73 -12.99
CA MET A 56 -9.07 27.28 -13.17
C MET A 56 -10.36 26.64 -12.65
N ALA A 57 -11.04 25.86 -13.50
CA ALA A 57 -12.24 25.12 -13.11
C ALA A 57 -11.96 24.16 -11.94
N ARG A 58 -12.87 24.13 -10.99
CA ARG A 58 -12.83 23.27 -9.81
C ARG A 58 -13.97 22.24 -9.88
N VAL A 59 -14.02 21.34 -8.92
CA VAL A 59 -14.97 20.21 -8.95
C VAL A 59 -16.42 20.62 -9.26
N PRO A 60 -16.99 21.67 -8.65
CA PRO A 60 -18.34 22.12 -9.00
C PRO A 60 -18.48 22.50 -10.48
N ASP A 61 -17.54 23.29 -11.01
CA ASP A 61 -17.52 23.74 -12.40
C ASP A 61 -17.34 22.55 -13.36
N LEU A 62 -16.45 21.59 -12.98
CA LEU A 62 -16.19 20.41 -13.79
C LEU A 62 -17.38 19.45 -13.86
N ILE A 63 -18.23 19.38 -12.83
CA ILE A 63 -19.47 18.60 -12.87
C ILE A 63 -20.43 19.17 -13.92
N GLU A 64 -20.59 20.49 -13.94
CA GLU A 64 -21.45 21.16 -14.94
C GLU A 64 -20.83 21.05 -16.35
N PHE A 65 -19.53 21.23 -16.47
CA PHE A 65 -18.80 21.02 -17.74
C PHE A 65 -18.99 19.61 -18.28
N SER A 66 -18.85 18.60 -17.44
CA SER A 66 -19.05 17.19 -17.78
C SER A 66 -20.46 16.94 -18.32
N LYS A 67 -21.50 17.46 -17.66
CA LYS A 67 -22.90 17.34 -18.09
C LYS A 67 -23.13 18.04 -19.43
N LYS A 68 -22.65 19.28 -19.56
CA LYS A 68 -22.81 20.13 -20.75
C LYS A 68 -22.20 19.48 -22.00
N HIS A 69 -21.05 18.88 -21.88
CA HIS A 69 -20.28 18.34 -23.00
C HIS A 69 -20.39 16.81 -23.14
N GLY A 70 -21.12 16.11 -22.25
CA GLY A 70 -21.24 14.65 -22.26
C GLY A 70 -19.92 13.93 -21.99
N ILE A 71 -18.98 14.55 -21.27
CA ILE A 71 -17.65 14.01 -20.98
C ILE A 71 -17.70 13.31 -19.62
N LYS A 72 -17.07 12.15 -19.51
CA LYS A 72 -16.95 11.44 -18.24
C LYS A 72 -15.99 12.16 -17.31
N ILE A 73 -16.30 12.15 -16.02
CA ILE A 73 -15.43 12.66 -14.95
C ILE A 73 -14.99 11.52 -14.04
N GLY A 74 -13.74 11.51 -13.65
CA GLY A 74 -13.16 10.51 -12.74
C GLY A 74 -12.20 11.19 -11.75
N ARG A 75 -11.92 10.51 -10.64
CA ARG A 75 -10.94 10.96 -9.67
C ARG A 75 -9.72 10.03 -9.68
N ILE A 76 -8.52 10.62 -9.51
CA ILE A 76 -7.28 9.82 -9.44
C ILE A 76 -7.34 8.79 -8.31
N VAL A 77 -7.98 9.11 -7.19
CA VAL A 77 -8.14 8.17 -6.06
C VAL A 77 -8.94 6.93 -6.44
N ASP A 78 -9.95 7.07 -7.30
CA ASP A 78 -10.75 5.94 -7.78
C ASP A 78 -9.94 5.08 -8.76
N LEU A 79 -9.12 5.71 -9.60
CA LEU A 79 -8.19 5.00 -10.50
C LEU A 79 -7.12 4.24 -9.70
N ILE A 80 -6.58 4.84 -8.64
CA ILE A 80 -5.65 4.15 -7.72
C ILE A 80 -6.32 2.91 -7.12
N SER A 81 -7.55 3.05 -6.62
CA SER A 81 -8.31 1.93 -6.05
C SER A 81 -8.57 0.85 -7.10
N HIS A 82 -8.96 1.24 -8.31
CA HIS A 82 -9.16 0.30 -9.41
C HIS A 82 -7.89 -0.48 -9.77
N ARG A 83 -6.76 0.21 -9.91
CA ARG A 83 -5.47 -0.42 -10.21
C ARG A 83 -5.00 -1.34 -9.09
N ARG A 84 -5.13 -0.92 -7.83
CA ARG A 84 -4.79 -1.76 -6.67
C ARG A 84 -5.54 -3.09 -6.66
N ASN A 85 -6.77 -3.09 -7.14
CA ASN A 85 -7.59 -4.31 -7.19
C ASN A 85 -7.23 -5.21 -8.38
N LYS A 86 -6.73 -4.66 -9.47
CA LYS A 86 -6.44 -5.41 -10.70
C LYS A 86 -4.98 -5.78 -10.86
N ASP A 87 -4.07 -4.90 -10.45
CA ASP A 87 -2.65 -5.13 -10.65
C ASP A 87 -2.12 -6.08 -9.55
N LYS A 88 -1.43 -7.12 -9.97
CA LYS A 88 -0.67 -7.96 -9.04
C LYS A 88 0.64 -7.24 -8.73
N PHE A 89 0.73 -6.63 -7.55
CA PHE A 89 1.94 -5.89 -7.13
C PHE A 89 3.02 -6.78 -6.56
N ILE A 90 2.65 -7.99 -6.21
CA ILE A 90 3.49 -8.93 -5.49
C ILE A 90 3.61 -10.24 -6.25
N LYS A 91 4.78 -10.82 -6.17
CA LYS A 91 5.08 -12.17 -6.65
C LYS A 91 5.64 -12.98 -5.50
N LYS A 92 5.07 -14.15 -5.24
CA LYS A 92 5.67 -15.08 -4.29
C LYS A 92 6.98 -15.61 -4.88
N SER A 93 8.10 -15.35 -4.19
CA SER A 93 9.45 -15.77 -4.60
C SER A 93 9.95 -16.98 -3.81
N TYR A 94 9.45 -17.20 -2.59
CA TYR A 94 9.87 -18.28 -1.72
C TYR A 94 8.72 -18.83 -0.89
N ASP A 95 8.78 -20.14 -0.56
CA ASP A 95 7.80 -20.83 0.28
C ASP A 95 8.48 -22.02 0.96
N SER A 96 8.57 -22.03 2.30
CA SER A 96 9.24 -23.09 3.08
C SER A 96 8.73 -23.09 4.52
N GLU A 97 9.25 -24.00 5.33
CA GLU A 97 9.02 -24.06 6.77
C GLU A 97 10.20 -23.48 7.54
N ILE A 98 9.92 -22.80 8.64
CA ILE A 98 10.92 -22.26 9.56
C ILE A 98 10.54 -22.59 11.01
N ASN A 99 11.52 -22.88 11.85
CA ASN A 99 11.34 -22.99 13.30
C ASN A 99 11.81 -21.68 13.94
N LEU A 100 10.92 -21.04 14.68
CA LEU A 100 11.25 -19.85 15.46
C LEU A 100 11.47 -20.25 16.93
N ASP A 101 12.54 -19.77 17.53
CA ASP A 101 12.87 -20.06 18.93
C ASP A 101 11.77 -19.64 19.90
N SER A 102 11.03 -18.58 19.57
CA SER A 102 9.96 -18.01 20.38
C SER A 102 8.55 -18.47 20.05
N GLY A 103 8.36 -19.28 19.00
CA GLY A 103 7.00 -19.55 18.50
C GLY A 103 6.82 -20.85 17.72
N GLY A 104 7.82 -21.75 17.73
CA GLY A 104 7.73 -23.06 17.08
C GLY A 104 7.70 -22.98 15.53
N LYS A 105 7.01 -23.94 14.92
CA LYS A 105 7.04 -24.16 13.47
C LYS A 105 6.03 -23.26 12.75
N PHE A 106 6.51 -22.48 11.78
CA PHE A 106 5.71 -21.65 10.87
C PHE A 106 6.04 -22.00 9.42
N ASN A 107 5.12 -21.70 8.52
CA ASN A 107 5.42 -21.62 7.10
C ASN A 107 5.83 -20.17 6.77
N ILE A 108 7.00 -20.02 6.13
CA ILE A 108 7.54 -18.72 5.69
C ILE A 108 7.34 -18.58 4.18
N LYS A 109 6.79 -17.44 3.76
CA LYS A 109 6.70 -17.05 2.36
C LYS A 109 7.37 -15.70 2.18
N ILE A 110 8.04 -15.52 1.05
CA ILE A 110 8.59 -14.23 0.65
C ILE A 110 7.83 -13.74 -0.57
N TYR A 111 7.37 -12.50 -0.50
CA TYR A 111 6.71 -11.80 -1.59
C TYR A 111 7.56 -10.61 -2.02
N GLU A 112 7.87 -10.57 -3.30
CA GLU A 112 8.62 -9.48 -3.94
C GLU A 112 7.66 -8.48 -4.57
N SER A 113 7.87 -7.21 -4.30
CA SER A 113 7.15 -6.10 -4.93
C SER A 113 7.66 -5.87 -6.35
N HIS A 114 6.75 -5.82 -7.33
CA HIS A 114 7.10 -5.54 -8.73
C HIS A 114 7.54 -4.09 -8.98
N TYR A 115 7.30 -3.16 -8.04
CA TYR A 115 7.61 -1.75 -8.24
C TYR A 115 9.02 -1.36 -7.84
N ASP A 116 9.51 -1.94 -6.75
CA ASP A 116 10.76 -1.53 -6.12
C ASP A 116 11.66 -2.73 -5.76
N GLY A 117 11.24 -3.94 -6.11
CA GLY A 117 11.98 -5.17 -5.81
C GLY A 117 12.08 -5.49 -4.31
N THR A 118 11.29 -4.82 -3.46
CA THR A 118 11.35 -5.06 -2.02
C THR A 118 10.71 -6.38 -1.66
N GLU A 119 11.35 -7.10 -0.75
CA GLU A 119 10.87 -8.38 -0.24
C GLU A 119 10.09 -8.19 1.05
N GLN A 120 8.94 -8.85 1.14
CA GLN A 120 8.08 -8.87 2.31
C GLN A 120 8.04 -10.29 2.86
N ILE A 121 8.14 -10.44 4.17
CA ILE A 121 8.13 -11.75 4.81
C ILE A 121 6.73 -12.01 5.37
N VAL A 122 6.20 -13.20 5.11
CA VAL A 122 4.91 -13.67 5.62
C VAL A 122 5.09 -14.97 6.37
N LEU A 123 4.73 -14.97 7.63
CA LEU A 123 4.69 -16.17 8.45
C LEU A 123 3.24 -16.63 8.59
N THR A 124 2.97 -17.88 8.29
CA THR A 124 1.63 -18.47 8.46
C THR A 124 1.69 -19.68 9.37
N LYS A 125 0.69 -19.80 10.24
CA LYS A 125 0.47 -20.96 11.11
C LYS A 125 -0.90 -21.56 10.84
N GLY A 126 -0.97 -22.87 10.69
CA GLY A 126 -2.21 -23.56 10.38
C GLY A 126 -2.80 -23.23 9.01
N TYR A 127 -4.04 -23.68 8.77
CA TYR A 127 -4.72 -23.46 7.49
C TYR A 127 -5.56 -22.17 7.57
N VAL A 128 -5.30 -21.20 6.69
CA VAL A 128 -5.83 -19.83 6.79
C VAL A 128 -6.83 -19.47 5.69
N SER A 129 -7.07 -20.36 4.71
CA SER A 129 -7.91 -20.07 3.52
C SER A 129 -9.29 -20.76 3.54
N ASP A 130 -9.79 -21.13 4.73
CA ASP A 130 -11.09 -21.81 4.89
C ASP A 130 -12.27 -20.86 5.16
N GLY A 131 -12.04 -19.55 5.05
CA GLY A 131 -13.05 -18.52 5.30
C GLY A 131 -13.38 -18.25 6.77
N LYS A 132 -12.77 -18.99 7.71
CA LYS A 132 -12.93 -18.73 9.14
C LYS A 132 -12.03 -17.55 9.56
N PRO A 133 -12.34 -16.89 10.71
CA PRO A 133 -11.50 -15.83 11.25
C PRO A 133 -10.05 -16.25 11.47
N VAL A 134 -9.11 -15.39 11.07
CA VAL A 134 -7.67 -15.60 11.19
C VAL A 134 -7.05 -14.44 11.97
N MET A 135 -6.22 -14.72 12.95
CA MET A 135 -5.43 -13.68 13.60
C MET A 135 -4.37 -13.15 12.65
N VAL A 136 -4.31 -11.84 12.49
CA VAL A 136 -3.38 -11.19 11.56
C VAL A 136 -2.64 -10.08 12.28
N ARG A 137 -1.31 -10.10 12.18
CA ARG A 137 -0.43 -8.99 12.54
C ARG A 137 0.26 -8.47 11.28
N VAL A 138 0.08 -7.19 10.97
CA VAL A 138 0.92 -6.48 10.02
C VAL A 138 1.91 -5.65 10.82
N HIS A 139 3.19 -5.88 10.58
CA HIS A 139 4.28 -5.22 11.28
C HIS A 139 5.21 -4.56 10.27
N VAL A 140 5.38 -3.26 10.37
CA VAL A 140 6.35 -2.51 9.57
C VAL A 140 7.69 -2.56 10.29
N THR A 141 8.73 -3.08 9.63
CA THR A 141 10.05 -3.21 10.23
C THR A 141 10.78 -1.88 10.19
N ASP A 142 11.12 -1.34 11.36
CA ASP A 142 12.02 -0.21 11.50
C ASP A 142 13.45 -0.68 11.75
N TYR A 143 14.32 -0.46 10.74
CA TYR A 143 15.73 -0.86 10.84
C TYR A 143 16.51 -0.06 11.88
N PHE A 144 16.11 1.17 12.15
CA PHE A 144 16.82 2.03 13.08
C PHE A 144 16.62 1.58 14.52
N ASP A 145 15.38 1.26 14.89
CA ASP A 145 15.07 0.72 16.21
C ASP A 145 15.78 -0.63 16.43
N ASN A 146 15.84 -1.47 15.41
CA ASN A 146 16.53 -2.75 15.45
C ASN A 146 18.07 -2.63 15.56
N LEU A 147 18.68 -1.63 14.92
CA LEU A 147 20.15 -1.47 14.89
C LEU A 147 20.70 -0.72 16.10
N PHE A 148 19.95 0.23 16.64
CA PHE A 148 20.44 1.14 17.71
C PHE A 148 19.86 0.88 19.09
N GLY A 149 19.06 -0.19 19.22
CA GLY A 149 18.67 -0.69 20.54
C GLY A 149 17.65 0.20 21.28
N ASN A 150 16.90 1.04 20.57
CA ASN A 150 15.66 1.53 21.09
C ASN A 150 14.66 0.36 21.15
N TYR A 151 14.91 -0.59 22.04
CA TYR A 151 14.02 -1.72 22.32
C TYR A 151 12.68 -1.25 22.90
N GLY A 152 12.10 -0.22 22.25
CA GLY A 152 10.80 0.33 22.56
C GLY A 152 9.73 -0.53 21.89
N SER A 153 8.86 -1.03 22.70
CA SER A 153 7.47 -1.49 22.44
C SER A 153 7.14 -2.32 21.16
N ASP A 154 7.72 -2.07 20.00
CA ASP A 154 7.26 -2.72 18.76
C ASP A 154 7.86 -4.13 18.55
N ASP A 155 9.11 -4.39 18.88
CA ASP A 155 9.69 -5.74 18.84
C ASP A 155 9.04 -6.65 19.89
N ALA A 156 8.75 -6.12 21.07
CA ALA A 156 7.98 -6.83 22.09
C ALA A 156 6.57 -7.19 21.56
N SER A 157 5.95 -6.32 20.76
CA SER A 157 4.64 -6.55 20.16
C SER A 157 4.64 -7.62 19.08
N LEU A 158 5.71 -7.69 18.26
CA LEU A 158 5.88 -8.75 17.27
C LEU A 158 6.05 -10.12 17.95
N HIS A 159 6.94 -10.21 18.94
CA HIS A 159 7.14 -11.46 19.69
C HIS A 159 5.87 -11.90 20.42
N LYS A 160 5.10 -10.96 20.95
CA LYS A 160 3.82 -11.25 21.58
C LYS A 160 2.79 -11.77 20.57
N ALA A 161 2.70 -11.18 19.39
CA ALA A 161 1.84 -11.67 18.31
C ALA A 161 2.23 -13.08 17.85
N ILE A 162 3.55 -13.38 17.75
CA ILE A 162 4.07 -14.72 17.43
C ILE A 162 3.57 -15.72 18.47
N LYS A 163 3.73 -15.45 19.77
CA LYS A 163 3.28 -16.33 20.85
C LYS A 163 1.78 -16.56 20.86
N ILE A 164 0.99 -15.51 20.61
CA ILE A 164 -0.48 -15.60 20.53
C ILE A 164 -0.87 -16.52 19.37
N ILE A 165 -0.30 -16.32 18.18
CA ILE A 165 -0.59 -17.12 16.99
C ILE A 165 -0.10 -18.58 17.19
N GLU A 166 1.02 -18.79 17.88
CA GLU A 166 1.51 -20.11 18.25
C GLU A 166 0.49 -20.84 19.12
N LYS A 167 0.01 -20.19 20.20
CA LYS A 167 -0.95 -20.75 21.15
C LYS A 167 -2.29 -21.11 20.46
N GLU A 168 -2.75 -20.25 19.55
CA GLU A 168 -3.98 -20.48 18.76
C GLU A 168 -3.77 -21.48 17.62
N ASN A 169 -2.53 -21.80 17.30
CA ASN A 169 -2.13 -22.67 16.19
C ASN A 169 -2.72 -22.24 14.83
N ARG A 170 -3.08 -20.95 14.69
CA ARG A 170 -3.68 -20.38 13.50
C ARG A 170 -3.45 -18.87 13.43
N GLY A 171 -2.83 -18.39 12.34
CA GLY A 171 -2.64 -16.96 12.14
C GLY A 171 -1.65 -16.60 11.05
N VAL A 172 -1.52 -15.31 10.82
CA VAL A 172 -0.64 -14.71 9.81
C VAL A 172 0.11 -13.54 10.42
N ILE A 173 1.40 -13.46 10.14
CA ILE A 173 2.23 -12.29 10.42
C ILE A 173 2.81 -11.82 9.10
N ILE A 174 2.64 -10.55 8.79
CA ILE A 174 3.24 -9.91 7.62
C ILE A 174 4.25 -8.90 8.12
N LEU A 175 5.52 -9.10 7.75
CA LEU A 175 6.60 -8.16 8.00
C LEU A 175 6.83 -7.35 6.74
N ILE A 176 6.47 -6.07 6.76
CA ILE A 176 6.62 -5.16 5.64
C ILE A 176 7.89 -4.34 5.82
N ARG A 177 8.79 -4.43 4.84
CA ARG A 177 9.97 -3.57 4.78
C ARG A 177 9.57 -2.19 4.29
N ASP A 178 9.79 -1.18 5.11
CA ASP A 178 9.75 0.20 4.65
C ASP A 178 11.11 0.56 4.02
N THR A 179 11.07 0.91 2.73
CA THR A 179 12.26 1.32 1.96
C THR A 179 12.19 2.78 1.52
N GLY A 180 11.41 3.59 2.21
CA GLY A 180 11.28 5.02 1.93
C GLY A 180 12.65 5.70 1.80
N LYS A 181 12.85 6.47 0.72
CA LYS A 181 14.14 7.11 0.35
C LYS A 181 14.75 8.06 1.39
N SER A 182 14.12 8.25 2.53
CA SER A 182 14.56 9.19 3.57
C SER A 182 14.38 8.66 4.99
N ILE A 183 14.27 7.34 5.19
CA ILE A 183 14.02 6.76 6.52
C ILE A 183 15.05 7.29 7.52
N ILE A 184 16.34 7.21 7.21
CA ILE A 184 17.42 7.63 8.11
C ILE A 184 17.37 9.14 8.37
N ASN A 185 17.18 9.97 7.35
CA ASN A 185 17.08 11.42 7.52
C ASN A 185 15.83 11.82 8.32
N ASN A 186 14.69 11.18 8.05
CA ASN A 186 13.44 11.45 8.77
C ASN A 186 13.52 10.99 10.23
N LEU A 187 14.19 9.89 10.53
CA LEU A 187 14.38 9.39 11.89
C LEU A 187 15.30 10.31 12.70
N ILE A 188 16.40 10.80 12.11
CA ILE A 188 17.33 11.73 12.77
C ILE A 188 16.67 13.09 12.99
N THR A 189 15.89 13.61 12.04
CA THR A 189 15.22 14.91 12.16
C THR A 189 13.98 14.83 13.05
N ASN A 190 13.29 13.71 13.11
CA ASN A 190 12.09 13.53 13.97
C ASN A 190 12.42 13.26 15.43
N GLN A 191 13.63 12.82 15.80
CA GLN A 191 14.09 12.80 17.19
C GLN A 191 14.18 14.21 17.80
N SER A 192 14.28 15.25 16.95
CA SER A 192 14.32 16.67 17.41
C SER A 192 12.94 17.29 17.56
N ASN A 193 11.87 16.68 17.04
CA ASN A 193 10.51 17.22 17.04
C ASN A 193 9.50 16.11 17.30
N SER A 194 9.15 15.90 18.54
CA SER A 194 8.20 14.85 19.01
C SER A 194 6.75 15.00 18.50
N ASP A 195 6.43 16.02 17.71
CA ASP A 195 5.05 16.34 17.30
C ASP A 195 4.75 16.25 15.80
N ASN A 196 5.72 15.93 14.93
CA ASN A 196 5.46 15.87 13.49
C ASN A 196 5.92 14.52 12.89
N ARG A 197 5.21 13.44 13.18
CA ARG A 197 5.10 12.35 12.20
C ARG A 197 4.30 12.89 11.04
N ILE A 198 5.00 13.46 10.03
CA ILE A 198 4.39 13.73 8.73
C ILE A 198 4.10 12.35 8.14
N GLN A 199 2.87 11.92 8.36
CA GLN A 199 2.29 10.75 7.72
C GLN A 199 2.23 11.08 6.23
N ASN A 200 3.16 10.55 5.46
CA ASN A 200 3.03 10.50 4.01
C ASN A 200 1.92 9.50 3.71
N THR A 201 0.71 10.00 3.55
CA THR A 201 -0.49 9.20 3.22
C THR A 201 -0.29 8.26 2.04
N SER A 202 0.65 8.57 1.13
CA SER A 202 0.98 7.72 -0.01
C SER A 202 1.73 6.44 0.39
N ASP A 203 2.69 6.52 1.33
CA ASP A 203 3.48 5.38 1.77
C ASP A 203 2.67 4.44 2.66
N GLU A 204 1.83 5.00 3.55
CA GLU A 204 0.87 4.21 4.32
C GLU A 204 -0.09 3.45 3.42
N LEU A 205 -0.68 4.13 2.44
CA LEU A 205 -1.58 3.50 1.48
C LEU A 205 -0.89 2.38 0.66
N ARG A 206 0.41 2.53 0.37
CA ARG A 206 1.21 1.49 -0.31
C ARG A 206 1.41 0.26 0.58
N ILE A 207 1.80 0.48 1.82
CA ILE A 207 2.01 -0.58 2.83
C ILE A 207 0.72 -1.38 3.03
N TYR A 208 -0.42 -0.69 3.18
CA TYR A 208 -1.73 -1.36 3.35
C TYR A 208 -2.18 -2.12 2.13
N GLY A 209 -2.00 -1.55 0.94
CA GLY A 209 -2.34 -2.22 -0.31
C GLY A 209 -1.57 -3.51 -0.50
N MET A 210 -0.29 -3.51 -0.17
CA MET A 210 0.57 -4.69 -0.25
C MET A 210 0.17 -5.75 0.77
N GLY A 211 -0.05 -5.36 2.03
CA GLY A 211 -0.55 -6.26 3.07
C GLY A 211 -1.89 -6.90 2.72
N ALA A 212 -2.83 -6.11 2.20
CA ALA A 212 -4.14 -6.59 1.78
C ALA A 212 -4.05 -7.59 0.59
N GLN A 213 -3.18 -7.30 -0.39
CA GLN A 213 -2.97 -8.19 -1.52
C GLN A 213 -2.34 -9.52 -1.09
N ILE A 214 -1.37 -9.49 -0.18
CA ILE A 214 -0.77 -10.69 0.41
C ILE A 214 -1.85 -11.52 1.12
N LEU A 215 -2.67 -10.89 1.97
CA LEU A 215 -3.75 -11.58 2.68
C LEU A 215 -4.76 -12.20 1.73
N SER A 216 -5.14 -11.49 0.68
CA SER A 216 -6.04 -12.01 -0.35
C SER A 216 -5.44 -13.20 -1.08
N GLU A 217 -4.14 -13.16 -1.44
CA GLU A 217 -3.46 -14.26 -2.15
C GLU A 217 -3.33 -15.52 -1.30
N ILE A 218 -3.08 -15.37 0.01
CA ILE A 218 -3.06 -16.52 0.93
C ILE A 218 -4.46 -17.00 1.35
N GLY A 219 -5.52 -16.33 0.86
CA GLY A 219 -6.91 -16.75 1.02
C GLY A 219 -7.60 -16.32 2.32
N VAL A 220 -7.05 -15.32 3.03
CA VAL A 220 -7.71 -14.76 4.24
C VAL A 220 -8.90 -13.91 3.81
N LYS A 221 -10.09 -14.23 4.34
CA LYS A 221 -11.35 -13.50 4.09
C LYS A 221 -11.85 -12.74 5.31
N LYS A 222 -11.64 -13.30 6.49
CA LYS A 222 -12.05 -12.71 7.78
C LYS A 222 -10.84 -12.64 8.67
N MET A 223 -10.54 -11.46 9.22
CA MET A 223 -9.39 -11.33 10.10
C MET A 223 -9.74 -10.73 11.46
N ILE A 224 -8.99 -11.19 12.47
CA ILE A 224 -8.89 -10.60 13.79
C ILE A 224 -7.57 -9.85 13.80
N LEU A 225 -7.61 -8.52 13.77
CA LEU A 225 -6.41 -7.70 13.69
C LEU A 225 -5.72 -7.61 15.04
N LEU A 226 -4.43 -7.98 15.10
CA LEU A 226 -3.55 -7.79 16.25
C LEU A 226 -2.77 -6.49 16.09
N THR A 227 -2.99 -5.49 16.92
CA THR A 227 -2.38 -4.16 16.80
C THR A 227 -2.11 -3.52 18.17
N ASN A 228 -1.28 -2.47 18.19
CA ASN A 228 -1.08 -1.60 19.36
C ASN A 228 -1.67 -0.20 19.16
N THR A 229 -2.10 0.13 17.93
CA THR A 229 -2.62 1.44 17.57
C THR A 229 -3.98 1.32 16.90
N GLU A 230 -4.79 2.37 16.97
CA GLU A 230 -6.01 2.45 16.19
C GLU A 230 -5.66 2.66 14.72
N TRP A 231 -5.87 1.63 13.92
CA TRP A 231 -5.57 1.66 12.50
C TRP A 231 -6.86 1.68 11.68
N LYS A 232 -6.94 2.61 10.75
CA LYS A 232 -8.00 2.61 9.75
C LYS A 232 -7.45 2.02 8.45
N PHE A 233 -7.64 0.75 8.24
CA PHE A 233 -7.37 0.15 6.94
C PHE A 233 -8.36 0.68 5.91
N ILE A 234 -7.87 1.43 4.93
CA ILE A 234 -8.67 1.94 3.82
C ILE A 234 -8.54 0.95 2.66
N GLY A 235 -9.67 0.46 2.14
CA GLY A 235 -9.69 -0.33 0.91
C GLY A 235 -9.53 -1.85 1.06
N LEU A 236 -9.70 -2.42 2.26
CA LEU A 236 -9.74 -3.89 2.44
C LEU A 236 -10.94 -4.53 1.74
N ASP A 237 -12.07 -3.82 1.65
CA ASP A 237 -13.27 -4.26 0.93
C ASP A 237 -12.97 -4.61 -0.53
N ALA A 238 -12.00 -3.91 -1.12
CA ALA A 238 -11.55 -4.14 -2.48
C ALA A 238 -10.82 -5.48 -2.68
N PHE A 239 -10.32 -6.07 -1.59
CA PHE A 239 -9.67 -7.38 -1.57
C PHE A 239 -10.56 -8.47 -0.98
N ASP A 240 -11.82 -8.15 -0.71
CA ASP A 240 -12.80 -9.07 -0.13
C ASP A 240 -12.35 -9.61 1.25
N ILE A 241 -11.78 -8.70 2.07
CA ILE A 241 -11.29 -8.97 3.42
C ILE A 241 -12.08 -8.15 4.43
N GLU A 242 -12.63 -8.82 5.43
CA GLU A 242 -13.40 -8.24 6.52
C GLU A 242 -12.60 -8.27 7.83
N ILE A 243 -12.48 -7.13 8.53
CA ILE A 243 -12.00 -7.09 9.91
C ILE A 243 -13.20 -7.33 10.83
N ILE A 244 -13.25 -8.49 11.45
CA ILE A 244 -14.35 -8.86 12.35
C ILE A 244 -14.09 -8.43 13.80
N GLU A 245 -12.83 -8.29 14.19
CA GLU A 245 -12.40 -7.92 15.53
C GLU A 245 -11.01 -7.26 15.49
N THR A 246 -10.77 -6.31 16.40
CA THR A 246 -9.45 -5.75 16.65
C THR A 246 -9.04 -6.05 18.09
N LYS A 247 -7.86 -6.66 18.27
CA LYS A 247 -7.29 -6.97 19.58
C LYS A 247 -6.03 -6.17 19.81
N PHE A 248 -6.01 -5.40 20.90
CA PHE A 248 -4.84 -4.63 21.28
C PHE A 248 -3.86 -5.51 22.05
N LEU A 249 -2.64 -5.65 21.51
CA LEU A 249 -1.60 -6.50 22.09
C LEU A 249 -1.21 -6.07 23.53
N ASN A 250 -1.31 -4.78 23.83
CA ASN A 250 -1.00 -4.24 25.16
C ASN A 250 -2.01 -4.67 26.24
N THR A 251 -3.23 -5.06 25.84
CA THR A 251 -4.31 -5.47 26.76
C THR A 251 -4.38 -6.97 26.98
N ILE A 252 -3.67 -7.76 26.16
CA ILE A 252 -3.65 -9.22 26.28
C ILE A 252 -2.59 -9.56 27.33
N ASN A 253 -3.02 -10.10 28.47
CA ASN A 253 -2.11 -10.66 29.47
C ASN A 253 -1.50 -11.97 28.96
N ASP A 254 -0.23 -12.22 29.30
CA ASP A 254 0.53 -13.41 28.90
C ASP A 254 -0.07 -14.73 29.41
#